data_e95af3f73ea2f46928313129a8ac80fe
#
_entry.id   e95af3f73ea2f46928313129a8ac80fe
#
_cell.length_a   1.000
_cell.length_b   1.000
_cell.length_c   1.000
_cell.angle_alpha   90.00
_cell.angle_beta   90.00
_cell.angle_gamma   90.00
#
_symmetry.space_group_name_H-M   'P 1'
#
loop_
_entity.id
_entity.type
_entity.pdbx_description
1 polymer ?
#
loop_
_entity_poly.entity_id
_entity_poly.type
_entity_poly.pdbx_seq_one_letter_code
_entity_poly.pdbx_strand_id
1 'polypeptide(L)'
;RAYRGSINEPGKNSPYRDRPANESLDLFKRMRSGEFEDGSKVLRAKIDMAHPNMNMRDPVMYRIKRMHHHRVGDAWPIYPSYDFTHGQSDSIEGVTHSLCSLEFEDHRPLYDWFIGKLGIFPSKQTEFARLNLTYTVMSKRKLRTLVEEGWVESWDDPRMPTLSGMRRRGYPAAAIRSFCQTVGITKTPSTSDVALLEHAVRQELNFSSSRRMAVMDPLEIELTNWPEDEVLEVEAINNPEDETTGTRKIPFGRRIFIEQDDFREEANKTFKRLK
;
A
#
# COMPACT_ATOMS: atom_id res chain seq x y z
N ARG A 1 17.21 28.14 4.48
CA ARG A 1 15.82 28.67 4.67
C ARG A 1 15.78 30.19 4.51
N ALA A 2 16.78 30.92 4.94
CA ALA A 2 16.79 32.39 4.92
C ALA A 2 16.58 33.04 3.54
N TYR A 3 16.87 32.35 2.45
CA TYR A 3 16.78 32.90 1.09
C TYR A 3 15.59 32.37 0.29
N ARG A 4 14.93 31.27 0.71
CA ARG A 4 13.91 30.60 -0.12
C ARG A 4 12.58 31.36 -0.19
N GLY A 5 12.32 32.25 0.74
CA GLY A 5 11.02 32.92 0.86
C GLY A 5 9.92 31.97 1.37
N SER A 6 8.68 32.39 1.17
CA SER A 6 7.46 31.64 1.53
C SER A 6 6.55 31.45 0.31
N ILE A 7 5.36 30.87 0.49
CA ILE A 7 4.37 30.78 -0.59
C ILE A 7 3.95 32.17 -1.08
N ASN A 8 3.83 33.13 -0.16
CA ASN A 8 3.39 34.49 -0.46
C ASN A 8 4.53 35.47 -0.78
N GLU A 9 5.76 35.06 -0.52
CA GLU A 9 6.94 35.93 -0.73
C GLU A 9 7.96 35.24 -1.62
N PRO A 10 8.49 35.92 -2.66
CA PRO A 10 9.54 35.34 -3.48
C PRO A 10 10.81 35.12 -2.67
N GLY A 11 11.63 34.20 -3.09
CA GLY A 11 12.96 33.99 -2.54
C GLY A 11 13.93 35.08 -2.99
N LYS A 12 15.09 35.14 -2.34
CA LYS A 12 16.20 36.06 -2.65
C LYS A 12 17.42 35.28 -3.03
N ASN A 13 18.24 35.83 -3.92
CA ASN A 13 19.50 35.21 -4.28
C ASN A 13 20.42 35.14 -3.05
N SER A 14 21.01 33.99 -2.80
CA SER A 14 22.07 33.88 -1.80
C SER A 14 23.39 34.50 -2.34
N PRO A 15 24.29 34.98 -1.48
CA PRO A 15 25.59 35.53 -1.92
C PRO A 15 26.46 34.49 -2.63
N TYR A 16 26.12 33.21 -2.52
CA TYR A 16 26.88 32.10 -3.14
C TYR A 16 26.28 31.63 -4.48
N ARG A 17 25.15 32.21 -4.90
CA ARG A 17 24.42 31.76 -6.09
C ARG A 17 25.19 32.00 -7.39
N ASP A 18 25.90 33.09 -7.47
CA ASP A 18 26.62 33.50 -8.66
C ASP A 18 28.12 33.12 -8.65
N ARG A 19 28.49 32.18 -7.78
CA ARG A 19 29.84 31.61 -7.74
C ARG A 19 30.18 30.95 -9.08
N PRO A 20 31.44 31.07 -9.56
CA PRO A 20 31.90 30.42 -10.78
C PRO A 20 31.69 28.88 -10.71
N ALA A 21 31.38 28.28 -11.86
CA ALA A 21 31.10 26.85 -11.93
C ALA A 21 32.29 25.96 -11.52
N ASN A 22 33.51 26.38 -11.86
CA ASN A 22 34.76 25.68 -11.47
C ASN A 22 34.97 25.67 -9.95
N GLU A 23 34.69 26.78 -9.26
CA GLU A 23 34.76 26.87 -7.80
C GLU A 23 33.69 25.98 -7.15
N SER A 24 32.48 26.01 -7.70
CA SER A 24 31.37 25.15 -7.22
C SER A 24 31.68 23.65 -7.41
N LEU A 25 32.32 23.29 -8.50
CA LEU A 25 32.76 21.91 -8.77
C LEU A 25 33.90 21.49 -7.81
N ASP A 26 34.85 22.36 -7.50
CA ASP A 26 35.90 22.09 -6.52
C ASP A 26 35.27 21.81 -5.14
N LEU A 27 34.42 22.72 -4.67
CA LEU A 27 33.72 22.54 -3.41
C LEU A 27 32.87 21.25 -3.36
N PHE A 28 32.24 20.86 -4.48
CA PHE A 28 31.48 19.61 -4.53
C PHE A 28 32.40 18.38 -4.44
N LYS A 29 33.58 18.39 -5.09
CA LYS A 29 34.57 17.33 -4.93
C LYS A 29 35.04 17.21 -3.48
N ARG A 30 35.26 18.34 -2.82
CA ARG A 30 35.63 18.40 -1.39
C ARG A 30 34.50 17.95 -0.46
N MET A 31 33.24 18.23 -0.81
CA MET A 31 32.10 17.62 -0.11
C MET A 31 32.13 16.08 -0.21
N ARG A 32 32.42 15.55 -1.40
CA ARG A 32 32.53 14.11 -1.65
C ARG A 32 33.71 13.46 -0.90
N SER A 33 34.83 14.16 -0.77
CA SER A 33 35.97 13.65 0.00
C SER A 33 35.79 13.70 1.52
N GLY A 34 34.64 14.24 1.99
CA GLY A 34 34.31 14.27 3.42
C GLY A 34 34.99 15.42 4.20
N GLU A 35 35.52 16.45 3.52
CA GLU A 35 36.20 17.55 4.17
C GLU A 35 35.28 18.41 5.07
N PHE A 36 33.99 18.48 4.74
CA PHE A 36 33.06 19.38 5.42
C PHE A 36 32.15 18.64 6.38
N GLU A 37 31.72 19.31 7.44
CA GLU A 37 30.76 18.82 8.44
C GLU A 37 29.35 18.66 7.86
N ASP A 38 28.55 17.77 8.48
CA ASP A 38 27.14 17.58 8.16
C ASP A 38 26.36 18.89 8.26
N GLY A 39 25.55 19.17 7.25
CA GLY A 39 24.72 20.38 7.20
C GLY A 39 25.45 21.67 6.87
N SER A 40 26.78 21.69 6.79
CA SER A 40 27.56 22.91 6.52
C SER A 40 27.46 23.39 5.07
N LYS A 41 27.30 22.47 4.12
CA LYS A 41 27.19 22.77 2.69
C LYS A 41 26.15 21.90 2.00
N VAL A 42 25.58 22.47 0.93
CA VAL A 42 24.68 21.76 0.01
C VAL A 42 24.98 22.20 -1.42
N LEU A 43 24.85 21.29 -2.38
CA LEU A 43 24.79 21.64 -3.79
C LEU A 43 23.36 21.89 -4.20
N ARG A 44 23.11 23.00 -4.91
CA ARG A 44 21.79 23.40 -5.41
C ARG A 44 21.77 23.53 -6.92
N ALA A 45 20.64 23.22 -7.54
CA ALA A 45 20.38 23.65 -8.91
C ALA A 45 20.19 25.19 -8.95
N LYS A 46 20.65 25.83 -9.99
CA LYS A 46 20.46 27.27 -10.23
C LYS A 46 19.29 27.41 -11.21
N ILE A 47 18.11 27.72 -10.72
CA ILE A 47 16.87 27.85 -11.51
C ILE A 47 16.34 29.28 -11.38
N ASP A 48 15.43 29.52 -10.44
CA ASP A 48 14.82 30.84 -10.21
C ASP A 48 14.33 30.97 -8.76
N MET A 49 14.94 31.88 -8.01
CA MET A 49 14.57 32.12 -6.61
C MET A 49 13.24 32.85 -6.44
N ALA A 50 12.70 33.48 -7.49
CA ALA A 50 11.41 34.16 -7.48
C ALA A 50 10.25 33.29 -8.01
N HIS A 51 10.53 32.06 -8.46
CA HIS A 51 9.54 31.18 -9.05
C HIS A 51 8.33 30.94 -8.11
N PRO A 52 7.08 30.99 -8.60
CA PRO A 52 5.88 30.76 -7.77
C PRO A 52 5.87 29.34 -7.15
N ASN A 53 6.26 28.34 -7.90
CA ASN A 53 6.46 26.99 -7.36
C ASN A 53 7.76 26.92 -6.54
N MET A 54 7.62 26.72 -5.23
CA MET A 54 8.76 26.66 -4.31
C MET A 54 9.76 25.55 -4.63
N ASN A 55 9.35 24.48 -5.30
CA ASN A 55 10.25 23.40 -5.68
C ASN A 55 11.24 23.81 -6.79
N MET A 56 10.93 24.87 -7.52
CA MET A 56 11.79 25.46 -8.55
C MET A 56 12.76 26.54 -8.00
N ARG A 57 12.66 26.90 -6.70
CA ARG A 57 13.52 27.91 -6.07
C ARG A 57 14.84 27.29 -5.63
N ASP A 58 15.77 27.15 -6.56
CA ASP A 58 17.12 26.60 -6.38
C ASP A 58 17.13 25.37 -5.43
N PRO A 59 16.49 24.26 -5.81
CA PRO A 59 16.36 23.08 -4.96
C PRO A 59 17.70 22.43 -4.65
N VAL A 60 17.76 21.75 -3.52
CA VAL A 60 18.94 20.96 -3.12
C VAL A 60 19.10 19.76 -4.04
N MET A 61 20.28 19.59 -4.61
CA MET A 61 20.69 18.40 -5.36
C MET A 61 21.40 17.39 -4.47
N TYR A 62 22.45 17.85 -3.75
CA TYR A 62 23.23 17.02 -2.81
C TYR A 62 23.37 17.69 -1.45
N ARG A 63 23.42 16.88 -0.42
CA ARG A 63 23.70 17.27 0.97
C ARG A 63 24.76 16.38 1.58
N ILE A 64 25.50 16.89 2.56
CA ILE A 64 26.41 16.12 3.38
C ILE A 64 25.59 15.40 4.44
N LYS A 65 25.76 14.09 4.53
CA LYS A 65 25.13 13.25 5.54
C LYS A 65 25.96 12.00 5.77
N ARG A 66 26.70 11.96 6.87
CA ARG A 66 27.46 10.77 7.28
C ARG A 66 26.52 9.81 7.98
N MET A 67 26.19 8.72 7.30
CA MET A 67 25.32 7.69 7.81
C MET A 67 25.67 6.36 7.14
N HIS A 68 25.87 5.35 7.94
CA HIS A 68 26.07 3.99 7.43
C HIS A 68 24.89 3.56 6.55
N HIS A 69 25.20 3.09 5.35
CA HIS A 69 24.23 2.62 4.38
C HIS A 69 24.36 1.10 4.21
N HIS A 70 23.27 0.37 4.28
CA HIS A 70 23.25 -1.10 4.27
C HIS A 70 23.93 -1.77 3.07
N ARG A 71 24.09 -1.08 1.93
CA ARG A 71 24.76 -1.61 0.74
C ARG A 71 26.18 -1.11 0.55
N VAL A 72 26.42 0.16 0.80
CA VAL A 72 27.70 0.82 0.48
C VAL A 72 28.49 1.24 1.72
N GLY A 73 28.02 0.90 2.91
CA GLY A 73 28.66 1.25 4.17
C GLY A 73 28.83 2.76 4.31
N ASP A 74 30.04 3.20 4.63
CA ASP A 74 30.41 4.60 4.88
C ASP A 74 31.13 5.24 3.68
N ALA A 75 31.06 4.63 2.50
CA ALA A 75 31.78 5.08 1.29
C ALA A 75 31.32 6.45 0.77
N TRP A 76 30.13 6.91 1.14
CA TRP A 76 29.55 8.14 0.64
C TRP A 76 29.16 9.09 1.77
N PRO A 77 29.88 10.22 1.93
CA PRO A 77 29.52 11.26 2.90
C PRO A 77 28.47 12.24 2.37
N ILE A 78 28.10 12.16 1.09
CA ILE A 78 27.08 13.01 0.45
C ILE A 78 25.96 12.14 -0.14
N TYR A 79 24.74 12.65 -0.06
CA TYR A 79 23.56 11.98 -0.61
C TYR A 79 22.74 12.95 -1.45
N PRO A 80 22.23 12.50 -2.60
CA PRO A 80 21.33 13.31 -3.41
C PRO A 80 19.97 13.46 -2.74
N SER A 81 19.24 14.51 -3.14
CA SER A 81 17.83 14.65 -2.78
C SER A 81 16.97 13.74 -3.65
N TYR A 82 15.78 13.41 -3.14
CA TYR A 82 14.79 12.62 -3.87
C TYR A 82 14.46 13.24 -5.24
N ASP A 83 14.14 14.54 -5.26
CA ASP A 83 13.77 15.24 -6.50
C ASP A 83 14.87 15.22 -7.57
N PHE A 84 16.12 15.16 -7.16
CA PHE A 84 17.24 15.08 -8.10
C PHE A 84 17.47 13.67 -8.65
N THR A 85 17.22 12.63 -7.83
CA THR A 85 17.47 11.23 -8.22
C THR A 85 16.32 10.58 -8.96
N HIS A 86 15.08 10.97 -8.67
CA HIS A 86 13.89 10.32 -9.19
C HIS A 86 13.90 10.22 -10.71
N GLY A 87 13.99 11.35 -11.41
CA GLY A 87 14.02 11.37 -12.87
C GLY A 87 15.25 10.71 -13.47
N GLN A 88 16.40 10.75 -12.78
CA GLN A 88 17.62 10.09 -13.26
C GLN A 88 17.53 8.57 -13.15
N SER A 89 17.00 8.04 -12.04
CA SER A 89 16.79 6.60 -11.88
C SER A 89 15.85 6.07 -12.95
N ASP A 90 14.71 6.73 -13.14
CA ASP A 90 13.74 6.37 -14.17
C ASP A 90 14.36 6.39 -15.57
N SER A 91 15.16 7.42 -15.85
CA SER A 91 15.83 7.62 -17.13
C SER A 91 16.88 6.53 -17.41
N ILE A 92 17.67 6.17 -16.40
CA ILE A 92 18.69 5.10 -16.50
C ILE A 92 18.02 3.74 -16.74
N GLU A 93 16.87 3.50 -16.11
CA GLU A 93 16.11 2.26 -16.24
C GLU A 93 15.21 2.23 -17.49
N GLY A 94 15.11 3.32 -18.25
CA GLY A 94 14.27 3.42 -19.44
C GLY A 94 12.76 3.41 -19.12
N VAL A 95 12.37 3.85 -17.94
CA VAL A 95 10.97 3.94 -17.51
C VAL A 95 10.25 5.01 -18.33
N THR A 96 9.26 4.63 -19.11
CA THR A 96 8.49 5.56 -19.96
C THR A 96 7.45 6.35 -19.15
N HIS A 97 6.79 5.71 -18.19
CA HIS A 97 5.76 6.28 -17.31
C HIS A 97 6.18 6.12 -15.85
N SER A 98 6.69 7.20 -15.29
CA SER A 98 7.11 7.29 -13.89
C SER A 98 5.88 7.52 -13.01
N LEU A 99 5.44 6.48 -12.30
CA LEU A 99 4.23 6.54 -11.48
C LEU A 99 4.57 7.00 -10.07
N CYS A 100 3.87 8.02 -9.58
CA CYS A 100 4.02 8.51 -8.21
C CYS A 100 2.69 8.97 -7.61
N SER A 101 2.70 9.24 -6.30
CA SER A 101 1.50 9.75 -5.63
C SER A 101 1.25 11.23 -5.95
N LEU A 102 0.00 11.65 -5.81
CA LEU A 102 -0.46 13.00 -6.14
C LEU A 102 0.28 14.10 -5.36
N GLU A 103 0.86 13.79 -4.21
CA GLU A 103 1.67 14.72 -3.43
C GLU A 103 2.88 15.28 -4.22
N PHE A 104 3.31 14.61 -5.28
CA PHE A 104 4.42 15.00 -6.15
C PHE A 104 4.00 15.79 -7.40
N GLU A 105 2.73 16.15 -7.56
CA GLU A 105 2.28 16.93 -8.71
C GLU A 105 3.04 18.26 -8.85
N ASP A 106 3.22 18.97 -7.75
CA ASP A 106 3.98 20.22 -7.72
C ASP A 106 5.49 20.02 -7.95
N HIS A 107 5.98 18.79 -7.86
CA HIS A 107 7.39 18.45 -8.14
C HIS A 107 7.64 18.13 -9.61
N ARG A 108 6.62 17.85 -10.41
CA ARG A 108 6.76 17.49 -11.84
C ARG A 108 7.53 18.54 -12.66
N PRO A 109 7.32 19.86 -12.51
CA PRO A 109 8.12 20.84 -13.23
C PRO A 109 9.64 20.72 -12.95
N LEU A 110 9.99 20.34 -11.73
CA LEU A 110 11.40 20.11 -11.35
C LEU A 110 11.95 18.82 -11.95
N TYR A 111 11.14 17.75 -11.96
CA TYR A 111 11.46 16.48 -12.61
C TYR A 111 11.77 16.70 -14.11
N ASP A 112 10.87 17.37 -14.82
CA ASP A 112 11.04 17.68 -16.25
C ASP A 112 12.25 18.59 -16.50
N TRP A 113 12.49 19.55 -15.61
CA TRP A 113 13.64 20.44 -15.70
C TRP A 113 14.97 19.68 -15.60
N PHE A 114 15.11 18.75 -14.66
CA PHE A 114 16.32 17.93 -14.53
C PHE A 114 16.54 17.03 -15.74
N ILE A 115 15.51 16.33 -16.19
CA ILE A 115 15.59 15.49 -17.40
C ILE A 115 16.05 16.31 -18.60
N GLY A 116 15.43 17.46 -18.83
CA GLY A 116 15.78 18.33 -19.96
C GLY A 116 17.18 18.92 -19.85
N LYS A 117 17.62 19.35 -18.65
CA LYS A 117 18.96 19.93 -18.44
C LYS A 117 20.08 18.91 -18.53
N LEU A 118 19.82 17.66 -18.15
CA LEU A 118 20.81 16.58 -18.24
C LEU A 118 20.83 15.91 -19.61
N GLY A 119 19.80 16.15 -20.45
CA GLY A 119 19.71 15.54 -21.78
C GLY A 119 19.59 14.01 -21.73
N ILE A 120 18.93 13.48 -20.70
CA ILE A 120 18.76 12.04 -20.47
C ILE A 120 17.42 11.55 -21.01
N PHE A 121 17.16 10.22 -20.94
CA PHE A 121 15.95 9.61 -21.47
C PHE A 121 14.68 10.30 -20.91
N PRO A 122 13.70 10.67 -21.77
CA PRO A 122 12.57 11.51 -21.40
C PRO A 122 11.45 10.71 -20.73
N SER A 123 11.69 10.20 -19.54
CA SER A 123 10.65 9.60 -18.69
C SER A 123 9.58 10.64 -18.37
N LYS A 124 8.32 10.21 -18.28
CA LYS A 124 7.18 11.09 -18.02
C LYS A 124 6.57 10.79 -16.65
N GLN A 125 6.64 11.73 -15.73
CA GLN A 125 5.99 11.63 -14.43
C GLN A 125 4.47 11.64 -14.56
N THR A 126 3.82 10.69 -13.91
CA THR A 126 2.36 10.54 -13.91
C THR A 126 1.88 10.29 -12.49
N GLU A 127 1.10 11.22 -11.94
CA GLU A 127 0.61 11.16 -10.58
C GLU A 127 -0.80 10.58 -10.52
N PHE A 128 -1.10 9.93 -9.39
CA PHE A 128 -2.43 9.44 -9.07
C PHE A 128 -2.72 9.55 -7.56
N ALA A 129 -4.01 9.68 -7.25
CA ALA A 129 -4.45 9.78 -5.86
C ALA A 129 -4.26 8.47 -5.12
N ARG A 130 -3.96 8.58 -3.83
CA ARG A 130 -3.89 7.42 -2.94
C ARG A 130 -5.29 6.83 -2.73
N LEU A 131 -5.40 5.50 -2.79
CA LEU A 131 -6.58 4.78 -2.36
C LEU A 131 -6.72 4.88 -0.83
N ASN A 132 -7.87 5.38 -0.37
CA ASN A 132 -8.26 5.33 1.03
C ASN A 132 -9.49 4.44 1.19
N LEU A 133 -9.57 3.76 2.34
CA LEU A 133 -10.70 2.90 2.71
C LEU A 133 -11.35 3.43 3.98
N THR A 134 -12.70 3.33 4.05
CA THR A 134 -13.42 3.56 5.30
C THR A 134 -12.97 2.55 6.35
N TYR A 135 -13.05 2.91 7.63
CA TYR A 135 -12.71 2.05 8.78
C TYR A 135 -11.32 1.42 8.73
N THR A 136 -10.40 1.95 7.90
CA THR A 136 -9.08 1.36 7.68
C THR A 136 -7.96 2.38 7.89
N VAL A 137 -6.99 2.06 8.71
CA VAL A 137 -5.82 2.91 8.93
C VAL A 137 -4.79 2.65 7.84
N MET A 138 -4.63 3.61 6.90
CA MET A 138 -3.67 3.53 5.79
C MET A 138 -2.32 4.21 6.09
N SER A 139 -2.09 4.65 7.33
CA SER A 139 -0.86 5.34 7.72
C SER A 139 0.22 4.36 8.18
N LYS A 140 1.32 4.25 7.42
CA LYS A 140 2.49 3.44 7.82
C LYS A 140 2.99 3.76 9.22
N ARG A 141 3.05 5.05 9.62
CA ARG A 141 3.50 5.45 10.94
C ARG A 141 2.62 4.90 12.06
N LYS A 142 1.29 4.97 11.89
CA LYS A 142 0.34 4.43 12.88
C LYS A 142 0.39 2.90 12.93
N LEU A 143 0.48 2.23 11.77
CA LEU A 143 0.61 0.77 11.73
C LEU A 143 1.92 0.30 12.34
N ARG A 144 3.01 1.05 12.14
CA ARG A 144 4.30 0.77 12.76
C ARG A 144 4.21 0.80 14.30
N THR A 145 3.50 1.77 14.86
CA THR A 145 3.25 1.84 16.32
C THR A 145 2.59 0.56 16.85
N LEU A 146 1.60 0.01 16.12
CA LEU A 146 0.95 -1.24 16.54
C LEU A 146 1.93 -2.42 16.61
N VAL A 147 2.89 -2.48 15.70
CA VAL A 147 3.93 -3.53 15.68
C VAL A 147 4.97 -3.29 16.79
N GLU A 148 5.45 -2.06 16.94
CA GLU A 148 6.50 -1.71 17.91
C GLU A 148 6.03 -1.82 19.37
N GLU A 149 4.75 -1.53 19.63
CA GLU A 149 4.14 -1.65 20.96
C GLU A 149 3.56 -3.05 21.23
N GLY A 150 3.68 -3.99 20.29
CA GLY A 150 3.24 -5.37 20.47
C GLY A 150 1.72 -5.60 20.45
N TRP A 151 0.92 -4.65 19.94
CA TRP A 151 -0.52 -4.82 19.77
C TRP A 151 -0.87 -5.85 18.69
N VAL A 152 0.04 -6.03 17.74
CA VAL A 152 -0.01 -7.06 16.68
C VAL A 152 1.34 -7.77 16.63
N GLU A 153 1.34 -9.03 16.17
CA GLU A 153 2.57 -9.85 16.13
C GLU A 153 3.61 -9.29 15.14
N SER A 154 3.16 -8.90 13.96
CA SER A 154 4.03 -8.42 12.89
C SER A 154 3.24 -7.69 11.80
N TRP A 155 3.95 -7.28 10.74
CA TRP A 155 3.33 -6.64 9.58
C TRP A 155 2.41 -7.55 8.76
N ASP A 156 2.47 -8.85 8.95
CA ASP A 156 1.60 -9.85 8.33
C ASP A 156 0.46 -10.33 9.23
N ASP A 157 0.29 -9.73 10.40
CA ASP A 157 -0.86 -10.03 11.28
C ASP A 157 -2.18 -9.87 10.49
N PRO A 158 -3.12 -10.85 10.56
CA PRO A 158 -4.38 -10.80 9.81
C PRO A 158 -5.25 -9.57 10.07
N ARG A 159 -5.02 -8.87 11.18
CA ARG A 159 -5.70 -7.62 11.54
C ARG A 159 -5.13 -6.41 10.83
N MET A 160 -3.91 -6.54 10.25
CA MET A 160 -3.23 -5.45 9.56
C MET A 160 -3.72 -5.30 8.11
N PRO A 161 -3.97 -4.06 7.63
CA PRO A 161 -4.38 -3.80 6.25
C PRO A 161 -3.18 -3.78 5.28
N THR A 162 -2.20 -4.60 5.51
CA THR A 162 -1.08 -4.84 4.60
C THR A 162 -1.41 -5.95 3.61
N LEU A 163 -0.76 -5.99 2.46
CA LEU A 163 -0.94 -7.11 1.51
C LEU A 163 -0.61 -8.45 2.16
N SER A 164 0.42 -8.50 3.01
CA SER A 164 0.79 -9.71 3.74
C SER A 164 -0.26 -10.10 4.77
N GLY A 165 -0.81 -9.13 5.52
CA GLY A 165 -1.89 -9.35 6.47
C GLY A 165 -3.18 -9.82 5.79
N MET A 166 -3.59 -9.18 4.70
CA MET A 166 -4.74 -9.58 3.90
C MET A 166 -4.57 -10.99 3.32
N ARG A 167 -3.38 -11.32 2.81
CA ARG A 167 -3.07 -12.67 2.31
C ARG A 167 -3.19 -13.71 3.43
N ARG A 168 -2.64 -13.44 4.61
CA ARG A 168 -2.75 -14.34 5.77
C ARG A 168 -4.18 -14.46 6.28
N ARG A 169 -4.97 -13.39 6.17
CA ARG A 169 -6.41 -13.40 6.47
C ARG A 169 -7.24 -14.21 5.47
N GLY A 170 -6.69 -14.55 4.29
CA GLY A 170 -7.36 -15.36 3.27
C GLY A 170 -7.93 -14.55 2.10
N TYR A 171 -7.53 -13.30 1.92
CA TYR A 171 -7.95 -12.49 0.77
C TYR A 171 -7.20 -12.95 -0.49
N PRO A 172 -7.90 -13.43 -1.54
CA PRO A 172 -7.28 -13.80 -2.81
C PRO A 172 -6.70 -12.59 -3.54
N ALA A 173 -5.56 -12.77 -4.20
CA ALA A 173 -4.95 -11.71 -5.00
C ALA A 173 -5.85 -11.23 -6.15
N ALA A 174 -6.66 -12.13 -6.73
CA ALA A 174 -7.64 -11.81 -7.77
C ALA A 174 -8.71 -10.83 -7.25
N ALA A 175 -9.22 -11.05 -6.03
CA ALA A 175 -10.19 -10.16 -5.40
C ALA A 175 -9.65 -8.75 -5.19
N ILE A 176 -8.39 -8.61 -4.72
CA ILE A 176 -7.76 -7.32 -4.52
C ILE A 176 -7.57 -6.59 -5.86
N ARG A 177 -7.16 -7.30 -6.92
CA ARG A 177 -7.04 -6.72 -8.26
C ARG A 177 -8.39 -6.29 -8.82
N SER A 178 -9.43 -7.11 -8.69
CA SER A 178 -10.79 -6.79 -9.12
C SER A 178 -11.32 -5.54 -8.40
N PHE A 179 -11.11 -5.46 -7.10
CA PHE A 179 -11.44 -4.26 -6.31
C PHE A 179 -10.71 -3.02 -6.85
N CYS A 180 -9.39 -3.09 -7.08
CA CYS A 180 -8.61 -1.98 -7.61
C CYS A 180 -9.09 -1.56 -9.02
N GLN A 181 -9.48 -2.50 -9.86
CA GLN A 181 -10.06 -2.23 -11.19
C GLN A 181 -11.42 -1.52 -11.08
N THR A 182 -12.26 -1.93 -10.14
CA THR A 182 -13.57 -1.32 -9.89
C THR A 182 -13.44 0.11 -9.39
N VAL A 183 -12.50 0.37 -8.48
CA VAL A 183 -12.23 1.73 -7.97
C VAL A 183 -11.60 2.61 -9.06
N GLY A 184 -10.74 2.03 -9.89
CA GLY A 184 -10.01 2.74 -10.94
C GLY A 184 -8.89 3.64 -10.42
N ILE A 185 -8.26 4.35 -11.35
CA ILE A 185 -7.17 5.30 -11.08
C ILE A 185 -7.67 6.71 -11.35
N THR A 186 -7.46 7.61 -10.40
CA THR A 186 -7.91 9.01 -10.50
C THR A 186 -6.88 9.96 -9.88
N LYS A 187 -6.89 11.22 -10.29
CA LYS A 187 -6.17 12.33 -9.63
C LYS A 187 -6.99 13.00 -8.53
N THR A 188 -8.26 12.62 -8.36
CA THR A 188 -9.11 13.17 -7.30
C THR A 188 -9.03 12.28 -6.07
N PRO A 189 -8.58 12.79 -4.90
CA PRO A 189 -8.58 12.03 -3.67
C PRO A 189 -10.00 11.55 -3.31
N SER A 190 -10.16 10.27 -3.09
CA SER A 190 -11.43 9.65 -2.72
C SER A 190 -11.24 8.61 -1.62
N THR A 191 -12.31 8.30 -0.92
CA THR A 191 -12.33 7.21 0.07
C THR A 191 -13.37 6.19 -0.39
N SER A 192 -12.93 4.96 -0.64
CA SER A 192 -13.81 3.85 -1.01
C SER A 192 -14.33 3.16 0.25
N ASP A 193 -15.56 2.66 0.19
CA ASP A 193 -16.09 1.85 1.27
C ASP A 193 -15.37 0.49 1.34
N VAL A 194 -14.97 0.08 2.53
CA VAL A 194 -14.36 -1.23 2.76
C VAL A 194 -15.29 -2.38 2.35
N ALA A 195 -16.59 -2.18 2.42
CA ALA A 195 -17.59 -3.15 1.97
C ALA A 195 -17.44 -3.51 0.47
N LEU A 196 -16.91 -2.59 -0.35
CA LEU A 196 -16.62 -2.86 -1.76
C LEU A 196 -15.46 -3.87 -1.92
N LEU A 197 -14.42 -3.74 -1.08
CA LEU A 197 -13.35 -4.73 -1.03
C LEU A 197 -13.85 -6.09 -0.54
N GLU A 198 -14.66 -6.10 0.53
CA GLU A 198 -15.26 -7.33 1.07
C GLU A 198 -16.20 -7.99 0.06
N HIS A 199 -16.93 -7.20 -0.73
CA HIS A 199 -17.76 -7.72 -1.82
C HIS A 199 -16.88 -8.42 -2.88
N ALA A 200 -15.79 -7.80 -3.32
CA ALA A 200 -14.86 -8.42 -4.28
C ALA A 200 -14.27 -9.74 -3.75
N VAL A 201 -13.92 -9.77 -2.46
CA VAL A 201 -13.44 -11.00 -1.80
C VAL A 201 -14.53 -12.08 -1.80
N ARG A 202 -15.76 -11.72 -1.44
CA ARG A 202 -16.91 -12.65 -1.44
C ARG A 202 -17.18 -13.21 -2.83
N GLN A 203 -17.16 -12.39 -3.85
CA GLN A 203 -17.38 -12.82 -5.23
C GLN A 203 -16.31 -13.85 -5.67
N GLU A 204 -15.04 -13.55 -5.43
CA GLU A 204 -13.95 -14.46 -5.77
C GLU A 204 -14.03 -15.77 -5.01
N LEU A 205 -14.27 -15.72 -3.69
CA LEU A 205 -14.38 -16.92 -2.86
C LEU A 205 -15.62 -17.75 -3.19
N ASN A 206 -16.73 -17.11 -3.58
CA ASN A 206 -17.92 -17.81 -4.04
C ASN A 206 -17.61 -18.69 -5.26
N PHE A 207 -16.74 -18.24 -6.12
CA PHE A 207 -16.35 -18.98 -7.31
C PHE A 207 -15.28 -20.03 -7.03
N SER A 208 -14.23 -19.66 -6.26
CA SER A 208 -13.00 -20.46 -6.15
C SER A 208 -12.95 -21.39 -4.94
N SER A 209 -13.83 -21.20 -3.93
CA SER A 209 -13.70 -21.92 -2.65
C SER A 209 -14.71 -23.04 -2.49
N SER A 210 -14.25 -24.15 -1.92
CA SER A 210 -15.14 -25.24 -1.52
C SER A 210 -16.12 -24.81 -0.41
N ARG A 211 -17.36 -25.21 -0.53
CA ARG A 211 -18.38 -24.98 0.51
C ARG A 211 -18.18 -25.93 1.67
N ARG A 212 -18.24 -25.39 2.87
CA ARG A 212 -18.26 -26.16 4.12
C ARG A 212 -19.34 -25.60 5.03
N MET A 213 -20.03 -26.50 5.73
CA MET A 213 -20.95 -26.13 6.78
C MET A 213 -20.19 -26.19 8.11
N ALA A 214 -20.34 -25.18 8.94
CA ALA A 214 -19.86 -25.17 10.31
C ALA A 214 -21.03 -24.82 11.23
N VAL A 215 -21.15 -25.53 12.34
CA VAL A 215 -22.11 -25.24 13.41
C VAL A 215 -21.29 -24.58 14.51
N MET A 216 -21.53 -23.29 14.77
CA MET A 216 -20.73 -22.47 15.67
C MET A 216 -21.17 -22.54 17.12
N ASP A 217 -22.50 -22.62 17.34
CA ASP A 217 -23.12 -22.77 18.64
C ASP A 217 -24.01 -24.04 18.64
N PRO A 218 -23.39 -25.23 18.82
CA PRO A 218 -24.04 -26.50 18.53
C PRO A 218 -25.09 -26.88 19.58
N LEU A 219 -26.27 -27.29 19.06
CA LEU A 219 -27.27 -28.03 19.78
C LEU A 219 -27.28 -29.46 19.25
N GLU A 220 -27.04 -30.44 20.12
CA GLU A 220 -27.12 -31.85 19.76
C GLU A 220 -28.58 -32.28 19.62
N ILE A 221 -28.90 -32.95 18.52
CA ILE A 221 -30.21 -33.55 18.25
C ILE A 221 -30.04 -35.05 18.11
N GLU A 222 -30.90 -35.80 18.78
CA GLU A 222 -31.02 -37.25 18.64
C GLU A 222 -32.27 -37.63 17.82
N LEU A 223 -32.05 -38.30 16.71
CA LEU A 223 -33.10 -38.85 15.85
C LEU A 223 -33.57 -40.17 16.41
N THR A 224 -34.65 -40.20 17.20
CA THR A 224 -35.11 -41.38 17.94
C THR A 224 -35.60 -42.53 17.05
N ASN A 225 -35.98 -42.22 15.82
CA ASN A 225 -36.42 -43.22 14.81
C ASN A 225 -35.28 -43.67 13.87
N TRP A 226 -34.00 -43.28 14.13
CA TRP A 226 -32.84 -43.72 13.38
C TRP A 226 -32.18 -44.90 14.08
N PRO A 227 -31.77 -45.96 13.33
CA PRO A 227 -31.06 -47.10 13.92
C PRO A 227 -29.76 -46.65 14.61
N GLU A 228 -29.44 -47.30 15.76
CA GLU A 228 -28.38 -46.84 16.66
C GLU A 228 -26.96 -46.90 16.01
N ASP A 229 -26.71 -47.91 15.19
CA ASP A 229 -25.41 -48.19 14.57
C ASP A 229 -25.37 -47.87 13.07
N GLU A 230 -26.42 -47.24 12.54
CA GLU A 230 -26.48 -46.94 11.10
C GLU A 230 -25.96 -45.54 10.80
N VAL A 231 -24.96 -45.49 9.92
CA VAL A 231 -24.38 -44.26 9.36
C VAL A 231 -24.56 -44.24 7.85
N LEU A 232 -25.35 -43.31 7.35
CA LEU A 232 -25.54 -43.08 5.93
C LEU A 232 -24.47 -42.09 5.43
N GLU A 233 -23.82 -42.41 4.30
CA GLU A 233 -22.96 -41.45 3.61
C GLU A 233 -23.80 -40.61 2.63
N VAL A 234 -23.93 -39.33 2.90
CA VAL A 234 -24.66 -38.38 2.05
C VAL A 234 -23.65 -37.61 1.19
N GLU A 235 -23.95 -37.48 -0.10
CA GLU A 235 -23.16 -36.68 -0.99
C GLU A 235 -23.46 -35.17 -0.86
N ALA A 236 -22.41 -34.37 -0.69
CA ALA A 236 -22.49 -32.91 -0.67
C ALA A 236 -21.62 -32.31 -1.76
N ILE A 237 -22.16 -31.38 -2.52
CA ILE A 237 -21.45 -30.66 -3.57
C ILE A 237 -20.35 -29.78 -2.93
N ASN A 238 -19.15 -29.84 -3.46
CA ASN A 238 -18.03 -29.04 -2.96
C ASN A 238 -18.16 -27.55 -3.31
N ASN A 239 -18.55 -27.23 -4.53
CA ASN A 239 -18.87 -25.87 -4.96
C ASN A 239 -19.99 -25.90 -6.01
N PRO A 240 -21.18 -25.32 -5.74
CA PRO A 240 -22.28 -25.28 -6.69
C PRO A 240 -22.02 -24.40 -7.92
N GLU A 241 -21.05 -23.51 -7.87
CA GLU A 241 -20.66 -22.64 -9.00
C GLU A 241 -19.60 -23.30 -9.90
N ASP A 242 -19.00 -24.41 -9.47
CA ASP A 242 -17.96 -25.13 -10.20
C ASP A 242 -18.13 -26.64 -10.02
N GLU A 243 -18.79 -27.29 -10.96
CA GLU A 243 -19.04 -28.73 -10.97
C GLU A 243 -17.74 -29.55 -11.01
N THR A 244 -16.62 -28.99 -11.50
CA THR A 244 -15.33 -29.69 -11.58
C THR A 244 -14.74 -30.02 -10.22
N THR A 245 -15.17 -29.32 -9.17
CA THR A 245 -14.76 -29.58 -7.78
C THR A 245 -15.33 -30.85 -7.19
N GLY A 246 -16.32 -31.46 -7.85
CA GLY A 246 -16.94 -32.73 -7.46
C GLY A 246 -17.72 -32.66 -6.15
N THR A 247 -17.93 -33.84 -5.55
CA THR A 247 -18.69 -34.03 -4.31
C THR A 247 -17.80 -34.58 -3.20
N ARG A 248 -18.29 -34.55 -1.98
CA ARG A 248 -17.72 -35.21 -0.81
C ARG A 248 -18.79 -35.98 -0.06
N LYS A 249 -18.38 -37.02 0.62
CA LYS A 249 -19.24 -37.78 1.51
C LYS A 249 -19.27 -37.18 2.89
N ILE A 250 -20.49 -37.04 3.47
CA ILE A 250 -20.73 -36.54 4.82
C ILE A 250 -21.42 -37.65 5.56
N PRO A 251 -20.91 -38.11 6.72
CA PRO A 251 -21.59 -39.08 7.56
C PRO A 251 -22.83 -38.45 8.18
N PHE A 252 -23.98 -39.16 8.09
CA PHE A 252 -25.24 -38.79 8.70
C PHE A 252 -25.73 -39.96 9.54
N GLY A 253 -26.02 -39.72 10.80
CA GLY A 253 -26.42 -40.74 11.74
C GLY A 253 -27.42 -40.25 12.76
N ARG A 254 -27.64 -41.04 13.81
CA ARG A 254 -28.63 -40.77 14.87
C ARG A 254 -28.38 -39.44 15.58
N ARG A 255 -27.14 -39.04 15.77
CA ARG A 255 -26.76 -37.78 16.41
C ARG A 255 -26.27 -36.78 15.38
N ILE A 256 -26.90 -35.61 15.35
CA ILE A 256 -26.55 -34.49 14.48
C ILE A 256 -26.48 -33.21 15.31
N PHE A 257 -25.83 -32.19 14.75
CA PHE A 257 -25.71 -30.88 15.40
C PHE A 257 -26.37 -29.83 14.51
N ILE A 258 -27.12 -28.92 15.14
CA ILE A 258 -27.69 -27.73 14.51
C ILE A 258 -27.29 -26.49 15.31
N GLU A 259 -27.48 -25.29 14.76
CA GLU A 259 -27.31 -24.06 15.52
C GLU A 259 -28.41 -23.93 16.58
N GLN A 260 -28.08 -23.42 17.77
CA GLN A 260 -29.10 -23.18 18.81
C GLN A 260 -30.20 -22.26 18.34
N ASP A 261 -29.90 -21.31 17.48
CA ASP A 261 -30.87 -20.38 16.89
C ASP A 261 -31.88 -21.05 15.96
N ASP A 262 -31.59 -22.25 15.43
CA ASP A 262 -32.48 -23.03 14.58
C ASP A 262 -33.56 -23.78 15.38
N PHE A 263 -33.49 -23.79 16.72
CA PHE A 263 -34.45 -24.45 17.58
C PHE A 263 -35.10 -23.48 18.56
N ARG A 264 -36.43 -23.62 18.72
CA ARG A 264 -37.20 -22.90 19.74
C ARG A 264 -38.31 -23.77 20.31
N GLU A 265 -38.44 -23.77 21.63
CA GLU A 265 -39.54 -24.43 22.30
C GLU A 265 -40.87 -23.72 22.04
N GLU A 266 -40.84 -22.36 22.04
CA GLU A 266 -42.02 -21.54 21.75
C GLU A 266 -41.89 -20.88 20.37
N ALA A 267 -42.89 -21.11 19.52
CA ALA A 267 -42.94 -20.50 18.20
C ALA A 267 -43.23 -19.00 18.27
N ASN A 268 -42.52 -18.18 17.47
CA ASN A 268 -42.84 -16.78 17.27
C ASN A 268 -43.22 -16.51 15.81
N LYS A 269 -43.65 -15.26 15.49
CA LYS A 269 -44.12 -14.89 14.14
C LYS A 269 -43.03 -15.02 13.05
N THR A 270 -41.76 -15.02 13.40
CA THR A 270 -40.61 -15.08 12.47
C THR A 270 -40.02 -16.49 12.38
N PHE A 271 -40.34 -17.38 13.30
CA PHE A 271 -39.80 -18.73 13.31
C PHE A 271 -40.50 -19.61 12.30
N LYS A 272 -39.76 -20.11 11.31
CA LYS A 272 -40.23 -21.15 10.37
C LYS A 272 -39.76 -22.49 10.91
N ARG A 273 -40.72 -23.37 11.27
CA ARG A 273 -40.40 -24.75 11.68
C ARG A 273 -39.57 -25.43 10.60
N LEU A 274 -38.56 -26.18 11.04
CA LEU A 274 -37.92 -27.18 10.19
C LEU A 274 -39.03 -28.13 9.67
N LYS A 275 -39.14 -28.28 8.36
CA LYS A 275 -40.09 -29.18 7.73
C LYS A 275 -39.46 -30.56 7.57
#